data_1b202330561d44c48af4cb3417c447e1
#
_entry.id   1b202330561d44c48af4cb3417c447e1
#
_cell.length_a   1.000
_cell.length_b   1.000
_cell.length_c   1.000
_cell.angle_alpha   90.00
_cell.angle_beta   90.00
_cell.angle_gamma   90.00
#
_symmetry.space_group_name_H-M   'P 1'
#
loop_
_entity.id
_entity.type
_entity.pdbx_description
1 polymer ?
#
loop_
_entity_poly.entity_id
_entity_poly.type
_entity_poly.pdbx_seq_one_letter_code
_entity_poly.pdbx_strand_id
1 'polypeptide(L)'
;MSTATAEKTTEDRYQAERAFTEAVRAWNVDQKGRLAILRRNAGEPIAGARAVSWIFSLLNRFERLGDEALFLTATLLAFDRPYLEGKGAFTGSFGRTMAVLKAQPGASEESLERRFAILLDADFDPREGTGELPFRLRQTVKLVLSKEGRIDWPRLLSDLRQWNHPDKYVQKRWAKDFYTTFAAEEIAGTPATTQGETDAV
;
A
#
# COMPACT_ATOMS: atom_id res chain seq x y z
N MET A 1 19.61 23.89 -9.59
CA MET A 1 20.08 22.57 -10.13
C MET A 1 20.03 21.45 -9.08
N SER A 2 19.05 21.44 -8.16
CA SER A 2 19.06 20.50 -7.00
C SER A 2 17.84 19.56 -6.92
N THR A 3 16.84 19.68 -7.76
CA THR A 3 15.60 18.89 -7.70
C THR A 3 15.71 17.52 -8.39
N ALA A 4 16.48 17.42 -9.46
CA ALA A 4 16.61 16.17 -10.24
C ALA A 4 17.35 15.04 -9.49
N THR A 5 18.24 15.38 -8.55
CA THR A 5 19.01 14.38 -7.78
C THR A 5 18.17 13.71 -6.68
N ALA A 6 17.24 14.45 -6.08
CA ALA A 6 16.36 13.92 -5.03
C ALA A 6 15.29 12.97 -5.59
N GLU A 7 14.73 13.26 -6.76
CA GLU A 7 13.73 12.39 -7.42
C GLU A 7 14.36 11.06 -7.88
N LYS A 8 15.56 11.08 -8.44
CA LYS A 8 16.26 9.87 -8.87
C LYS A 8 16.57 8.92 -7.70
N THR A 9 16.82 9.45 -6.50
CA THR A 9 17.12 8.66 -5.30
C THR A 9 15.87 7.97 -4.74
N THR A 10 14.69 8.52 -4.94
CA THR A 10 13.42 7.94 -4.43
C THR A 10 12.89 6.84 -5.34
N GLU A 11 13.04 6.98 -6.66
CA GLU A 11 12.66 5.93 -7.61
C GLU A 11 13.53 4.68 -7.48
N ASP A 12 14.81 4.84 -7.18
CA ASP A 12 15.75 3.73 -7.01
C ASP A 12 15.50 2.94 -5.71
N ARG A 13 14.91 3.58 -4.70
CA ARG A 13 14.77 3.01 -3.35
C ARG A 13 13.86 1.79 -3.26
N TYR A 14 12.83 1.68 -4.10
CA TYR A 14 11.82 0.61 -4.08
C TYR A 14 11.80 -0.18 -5.40
N GLN A 15 12.91 -0.25 -6.11
CA GLN A 15 12.97 -0.88 -7.43
C GLN A 15 12.57 -2.36 -7.38
N ALA A 16 13.07 -3.12 -6.42
CA ALA A 16 12.76 -4.54 -6.28
C ALA A 16 11.30 -4.78 -5.88
N GLU A 17 10.80 -3.98 -4.93
CA GLU A 17 9.41 -4.02 -4.49
C GLU A 17 8.45 -3.63 -5.62
N ARG A 18 8.81 -2.63 -6.41
CA ARG A 18 8.07 -2.23 -7.62
C ARG A 18 8.03 -3.35 -8.65
N ALA A 19 9.18 -3.94 -8.94
CA ALA A 19 9.26 -5.05 -9.89
C ALA A 19 8.39 -6.25 -9.46
N PHE A 20 8.33 -6.55 -8.16
CA PHE A 20 7.43 -7.57 -7.63
C PHE A 20 5.96 -7.21 -7.81
N THR A 21 5.55 -6.02 -7.38
CA THR A 21 4.14 -5.61 -7.47
C THR A 21 3.65 -5.51 -8.91
N GLU A 22 4.51 -5.11 -9.85
CA GLU A 22 4.25 -5.12 -11.29
C GLU A 22 4.10 -6.55 -11.83
N ALA A 23 4.92 -7.50 -11.37
CA ALA A 23 4.78 -8.89 -11.77
C ALA A 23 3.43 -9.50 -11.31
N VAL A 24 2.95 -9.13 -10.11
CA VAL A 24 1.60 -9.52 -9.64
C VAL A 24 0.52 -8.83 -10.48
N ARG A 25 0.68 -7.54 -10.79
CA ARG A 25 -0.26 -6.78 -11.64
C ARG A 25 -0.43 -7.41 -13.02
N ALA A 26 0.64 -7.89 -13.62
CA ALA A 26 0.61 -8.52 -14.93
C ALA A 26 -0.37 -9.72 -15.01
N TRP A 27 -0.64 -10.39 -13.90
CA TRP A 27 -1.62 -11.49 -13.85
C TRP A 27 -3.06 -11.06 -14.12
N ASN A 28 -3.35 -9.76 -14.04
CA ASN A 28 -4.69 -9.27 -14.36
C ASN A 28 -5.07 -9.47 -15.84
N VAL A 29 -4.09 -9.56 -16.72
CA VAL A 29 -4.32 -9.79 -18.16
C VAL A 29 -4.66 -11.25 -18.43
N ASP A 30 -3.74 -12.17 -18.08
CA ASP A 30 -3.81 -13.55 -18.55
C ASP A 30 -4.14 -14.58 -17.46
N GLN A 31 -4.08 -14.18 -16.17
CA GLN A 31 -4.11 -15.12 -15.05
C GLN A 31 -5.05 -14.69 -13.93
N LYS A 32 -6.23 -14.18 -14.26
CA LYS A 32 -7.23 -13.70 -13.29
C LYS A 32 -7.60 -14.74 -12.22
N GLY A 33 -7.51 -16.04 -12.54
CA GLY A 33 -7.72 -17.12 -11.60
C GLY A 33 -6.71 -17.09 -10.43
N ARG A 34 -5.46 -16.73 -10.69
CA ARG A 34 -4.44 -16.57 -9.63
C ARG A 34 -4.79 -15.45 -8.65
N LEU A 35 -5.28 -14.31 -9.15
CA LEU A 35 -5.73 -13.22 -8.30
C LEU A 35 -6.92 -13.63 -7.41
N ALA A 36 -7.83 -14.45 -7.91
CA ALA A 36 -8.93 -14.98 -7.12
C ALA A 36 -8.44 -15.90 -5.99
N ILE A 37 -7.43 -16.74 -6.26
CA ILE A 37 -6.79 -17.59 -5.25
C ILE A 37 -6.08 -16.74 -4.20
N LEU A 38 -5.32 -15.72 -4.61
CA LEU A 38 -4.65 -14.80 -3.67
C LEU A 38 -5.67 -14.14 -2.70
N ARG A 39 -6.77 -13.61 -3.23
CA ARG A 39 -7.82 -12.98 -2.38
C ARG A 39 -8.39 -13.93 -1.33
N ARG A 40 -8.51 -15.22 -1.64
CA ARG A 40 -9.01 -16.24 -0.69
C ARG A 40 -8.02 -16.51 0.44
N ASN A 41 -6.73 -16.36 0.17
CA ASN A 41 -5.66 -16.58 1.14
C ASN A 41 -5.17 -15.29 1.80
N ALA A 42 -5.85 -14.17 1.62
CA ALA A 42 -5.41 -12.90 2.18
C ALA A 42 -5.44 -12.91 3.71
N GLY A 43 -4.30 -12.56 4.30
CA GLY A 43 -4.11 -12.56 5.75
C GLY A 43 -3.75 -13.91 6.36
N GLU A 44 -3.63 -14.95 5.54
CA GLU A 44 -3.09 -16.26 5.96
C GLU A 44 -1.58 -16.30 5.70
N PRO A 45 -0.79 -16.98 6.54
CA PRO A 45 0.60 -17.28 6.23
C PRO A 45 0.71 -18.27 5.06
N ILE A 46 1.84 -18.33 4.38
CA ILE A 46 2.06 -19.26 3.26
C ILE A 46 1.80 -20.70 3.68
N ALA A 47 2.23 -21.08 4.89
CA ALA A 47 2.04 -22.42 5.42
C ALA A 47 0.55 -22.83 5.57
N GLY A 48 -0.34 -21.88 5.83
CA GLY A 48 -1.79 -22.10 5.91
C GLY A 48 -2.53 -21.93 4.58
N ALA A 49 -1.86 -21.39 3.57
CA ALA A 49 -2.48 -21.04 2.31
C ALA A 49 -2.78 -22.27 1.43
N ARG A 50 -3.87 -22.18 0.65
CA ARG A 50 -4.32 -23.28 -0.21
C ARG A 50 -4.20 -22.94 -1.69
N ALA A 51 -3.81 -23.94 -2.49
CA ALA A 51 -3.71 -23.83 -3.96
C ALA A 51 -2.74 -22.75 -4.45
N VAL A 52 -1.68 -22.46 -3.69
CA VAL A 52 -0.71 -21.38 -3.95
C VAL A 52 0.67 -21.86 -4.40
N SER A 53 0.88 -23.18 -4.62
CA SER A 53 2.20 -23.73 -4.98
C SER A 53 2.86 -23.03 -6.17
N TRP A 54 2.07 -22.53 -7.11
CA TRP A 54 2.56 -21.78 -8.28
C TRP A 54 3.20 -20.42 -7.93
N ILE A 55 2.92 -19.86 -6.75
CA ILE A 55 3.47 -18.54 -6.37
C ILE A 55 4.96 -18.63 -6.05
N PHE A 56 5.45 -19.80 -5.63
CA PHE A 56 6.86 -19.97 -5.30
C PHE A 56 7.80 -19.64 -6.46
N SER A 57 7.37 -19.83 -7.70
CA SER A 57 8.14 -19.39 -8.87
C SER A 57 8.33 -17.88 -8.92
N LEU A 58 7.38 -17.10 -8.41
CA LEU A 58 7.51 -15.66 -8.28
C LEU A 58 8.31 -15.30 -7.03
N LEU A 59 8.03 -15.90 -5.87
CA LEU A 59 8.72 -15.61 -4.62
C LEU A 59 10.22 -15.83 -4.74
N ASN A 60 10.65 -16.94 -5.33
CA ASN A 60 12.07 -17.26 -5.55
C ASN A 60 12.81 -16.20 -6.39
N ARG A 61 12.12 -15.50 -7.30
CA ARG A 61 12.74 -14.39 -8.06
C ARG A 61 13.04 -13.18 -7.20
N PHE A 62 12.36 -13.07 -6.05
CA PHE A 62 12.43 -11.93 -5.14
C PHE A 62 12.78 -12.37 -3.71
N GLU A 63 13.41 -13.52 -3.53
CA GLU A 63 13.71 -14.15 -2.22
C GLU A 63 14.32 -13.19 -1.19
N ARG A 64 15.14 -12.22 -1.66
CA ARG A 64 15.76 -11.20 -0.80
C ARG A 64 14.76 -10.28 -0.11
N LEU A 65 13.52 -10.26 -0.55
CA LEU A 65 12.46 -9.44 0.03
C LEU A 65 11.67 -10.15 1.14
N GLY A 66 11.88 -11.47 1.31
CA GLY A 66 11.23 -12.28 2.33
C GLY A 66 9.84 -12.77 1.91
N ASP A 67 9.65 -14.08 1.88
CA ASP A 67 8.50 -14.75 1.27
C ASP A 67 7.16 -14.35 1.89
N GLU A 68 7.07 -14.26 3.22
CA GLU A 68 5.82 -13.93 3.89
C GLU A 68 5.37 -12.48 3.64
N ALA A 69 6.30 -11.53 3.62
CA ALA A 69 5.98 -10.14 3.28
C ALA A 69 5.54 -10.01 1.81
N LEU A 70 6.20 -10.73 0.90
CA LEU A 70 5.82 -10.83 -0.51
C LEU A 70 4.42 -11.42 -0.66
N PHE A 71 4.17 -12.55 0.00
CA PHE A 71 2.90 -13.25 -0.08
C PHE A 71 1.75 -12.41 0.49
N LEU A 72 1.92 -11.85 1.68
CA LEU A 72 0.95 -10.95 2.28
C LEU A 72 0.63 -9.79 1.34
N THR A 73 1.66 -9.13 0.79
CA THR A 73 1.46 -8.03 -0.15
C THR A 73 0.71 -8.48 -1.40
N ALA A 74 1.08 -9.61 -2.02
CA ALA A 74 0.41 -10.12 -3.21
C ALA A 74 -1.07 -10.43 -2.96
N THR A 75 -1.39 -11.03 -1.81
CA THR A 75 -2.77 -11.38 -1.44
C THR A 75 -3.65 -10.14 -1.22
N LEU A 76 -3.08 -9.09 -0.64
CA LEU A 76 -3.77 -7.82 -0.40
C LEU A 76 -3.92 -7.00 -1.69
N LEU A 77 -2.84 -6.89 -2.47
CA LEU A 77 -2.83 -6.19 -3.77
C LEU A 77 -3.89 -6.76 -4.73
N ALA A 78 -4.15 -8.05 -4.65
CA ALA A 78 -5.16 -8.71 -5.48
C ALA A 78 -6.58 -8.11 -5.32
N PHE A 79 -6.87 -7.36 -4.25
CA PHE A 79 -8.14 -6.63 -4.07
C PHE A 79 -8.16 -5.28 -4.78
N ASP A 80 -6.99 -4.70 -5.08
CA ASP A 80 -6.89 -3.35 -5.66
C ASP A 80 -7.09 -3.39 -7.18
N ARG A 81 -8.35 -3.37 -7.58
CA ARG A 81 -8.70 -3.40 -9.00
C ARG A 81 -8.14 -2.22 -9.80
N PRO A 82 -8.25 -0.95 -9.33
CA PRO A 82 -7.62 0.18 -10.02
C PRO A 82 -6.12 0.01 -10.26
N TYR A 83 -5.36 -0.43 -9.26
CA TYR A 83 -3.94 -0.71 -9.41
C TYR A 83 -3.67 -1.81 -10.44
N LEU A 84 -4.42 -2.92 -10.38
CA LEU A 84 -4.31 -4.03 -11.34
C LEU A 84 -4.60 -3.60 -12.78
N GLU A 85 -5.46 -2.61 -12.97
CA GLU A 85 -5.78 -2.01 -14.28
C GLU A 85 -4.77 -0.92 -14.71
N GLY A 86 -3.71 -0.69 -13.94
CA GLY A 86 -2.71 0.34 -14.23
C GLY A 86 -3.17 1.76 -13.93
N LYS A 87 -4.24 1.91 -13.14
CA LYS A 87 -4.82 3.21 -12.76
C LYS A 87 -4.38 3.59 -11.35
N GLY A 88 -4.17 4.87 -11.15
CA GLY A 88 -4.08 5.41 -9.81
C GLY A 88 -2.74 5.17 -9.12
N ALA A 89 -1.66 5.61 -9.74
CA ALA A 89 -0.40 5.74 -9.03
C ALA A 89 -0.58 6.60 -7.77
N PHE A 90 -0.13 6.11 -6.64
CA PHE A 90 -0.10 6.83 -5.36
C PHE A 90 1.30 6.67 -4.78
N THR A 91 1.80 7.74 -4.17
CA THR A 91 3.10 7.74 -3.52
C THR A 91 2.92 8.19 -2.07
N GLY A 92 3.28 7.32 -1.14
CA GLY A 92 3.18 7.67 0.27
C GLY A 92 3.14 6.47 1.20
N SER A 93 3.27 6.69 2.50
CA SER A 93 3.12 5.63 3.48
C SER A 93 1.65 5.20 3.62
N PHE A 94 1.43 4.03 4.21
CA PHE A 94 0.08 3.59 4.54
C PHE A 94 -0.60 4.52 5.56
N GLY A 95 0.20 5.17 6.45
CA GLY A 95 -0.29 6.23 7.34
C GLY A 95 -0.89 7.41 6.56
N ARG A 96 -0.22 7.84 5.47
CA ARG A 96 -0.76 8.89 4.58
C ARG A 96 -2.05 8.45 3.88
N THR A 97 -2.11 7.21 3.41
CA THR A 97 -3.35 6.63 2.87
C THR A 97 -4.51 6.75 3.87
N MET A 98 -4.25 6.40 5.14
CA MET A 98 -5.26 6.48 6.20
C MET A 98 -5.63 7.93 6.56
N ALA A 99 -4.68 8.88 6.51
CA ALA A 99 -4.95 10.30 6.71
C ALA A 99 -5.88 10.86 5.62
N VAL A 100 -5.63 10.52 4.36
CA VAL A 100 -6.50 10.89 3.23
C VAL A 100 -7.91 10.32 3.41
N LEU A 101 -8.01 9.06 3.86
CA LEU A 101 -9.30 8.44 4.14
C LEU A 101 -10.05 9.16 5.28
N LYS A 102 -9.32 9.57 6.33
CA LYS A 102 -9.89 10.31 7.47
C LYS A 102 -10.46 11.66 7.04
N ALA A 103 -9.82 12.33 6.09
CA ALA A 103 -10.27 13.63 5.57
C ALA A 103 -11.49 13.56 4.63
N GLN A 104 -11.95 12.35 4.25
CA GLN A 104 -13.11 12.21 3.36
C GLN A 104 -14.42 12.59 4.05
N PRO A 105 -15.37 13.25 3.36
CA PRO A 105 -16.69 13.54 3.90
C PRO A 105 -17.40 12.27 4.40
N GLY A 106 -17.97 12.34 5.61
CA GLY A 106 -18.69 11.21 6.21
C GLY A 106 -17.80 10.10 6.78
N ALA A 107 -16.49 10.30 6.84
CA ALA A 107 -15.61 9.40 7.57
C ALA A 107 -15.83 9.56 9.09
N SER A 108 -15.90 8.46 9.82
CA SER A 108 -15.88 8.49 11.29
C SER A 108 -14.41 8.57 11.74
N GLU A 109 -13.97 9.78 12.09
CA GLU A 109 -12.60 10.04 12.53
C GLU A 109 -12.19 9.15 13.69
N GLU A 110 -12.98 9.10 14.76
CA GLU A 110 -12.73 8.28 15.95
C GLU A 110 -12.59 6.79 15.60
N SER A 111 -13.47 6.28 14.73
CA SER A 111 -13.41 4.86 14.29
C SER A 111 -12.14 4.56 13.49
N LEU A 112 -11.71 5.47 12.63
CA LEU A 112 -10.48 5.32 11.85
C LEU A 112 -9.23 5.41 12.73
N GLU A 113 -9.19 6.36 13.67
CA GLU A 113 -8.09 6.50 14.62
C GLU A 113 -7.93 5.26 15.49
N ARG A 114 -9.02 4.75 16.05
CA ARG A 114 -9.00 3.53 16.85
C ARG A 114 -8.52 2.32 16.04
N ARG A 115 -9.02 2.15 14.81
CA ARG A 115 -8.57 1.05 13.93
C ARG A 115 -7.11 1.17 13.56
N PHE A 116 -6.65 2.40 13.30
CA PHE A 116 -5.27 2.65 12.94
C PHE A 116 -4.33 2.44 14.13
N ALA A 117 -4.70 2.87 15.34
CA ALA A 117 -3.94 2.60 16.55
C ALA A 117 -3.75 1.08 16.78
N ILE A 118 -4.85 0.30 16.68
CA ILE A 118 -4.78 -1.17 16.78
C ILE A 118 -3.86 -1.77 15.69
N LEU A 119 -3.89 -1.23 14.49
CA LEU A 119 -3.01 -1.69 13.41
C LEU A 119 -1.53 -1.41 13.70
N LEU A 120 -1.21 -0.25 14.29
CA LEU A 120 0.18 0.11 14.65
C LEU A 120 0.74 -0.77 15.77
N ASP A 121 -0.11 -1.23 16.68
CA ASP A 121 0.26 -2.10 17.80
C ASP A 121 0.32 -3.58 17.42
N ALA A 122 -0.22 -3.95 16.24
CA ALA A 122 -0.28 -5.34 15.80
C ALA A 122 1.12 -5.92 15.55
N ASP A 123 1.35 -7.12 16.03
CA ASP A 123 2.57 -7.88 15.81
C ASP A 123 2.58 -8.57 14.43
N PHE A 124 3.77 -8.84 13.94
CA PHE A 124 3.97 -9.59 12.70
C PHE A 124 5.30 -10.34 12.74
N ASP A 125 5.28 -11.64 12.54
CA ASP A 125 6.50 -12.40 12.28
C ASP A 125 6.73 -12.52 10.77
N PRO A 126 7.72 -11.81 10.20
CA PRO A 126 7.97 -11.83 8.77
C PRO A 126 8.62 -13.14 8.28
N ARG A 127 8.98 -14.07 9.17
CA ARG A 127 9.50 -15.38 8.81
C ARG A 127 8.41 -16.42 8.70
N GLU A 128 7.40 -16.33 9.58
CA GLU A 128 6.30 -17.29 9.66
C GLU A 128 4.99 -16.75 9.10
N GLY A 129 4.92 -15.45 8.81
CA GLY A 129 3.70 -14.80 8.33
C GLY A 129 2.60 -14.70 9.38
N THR A 130 2.95 -14.93 10.65
CA THR A 130 1.99 -14.98 11.78
C THR A 130 1.90 -13.64 12.50
N GLY A 131 0.96 -13.53 13.43
CA GLY A 131 0.67 -12.34 14.22
C GLY A 131 -0.68 -11.71 13.87
N GLU A 132 -1.00 -10.61 14.53
CA GLU A 132 -2.27 -9.91 14.29
C GLU A 132 -2.25 -9.01 13.05
N LEU A 133 -1.08 -8.53 12.63
CA LEU A 133 -0.96 -7.59 11.52
C LEU A 133 -1.60 -8.07 10.22
N PRO A 134 -1.38 -9.32 9.73
CA PRO A 134 -1.96 -9.77 8.48
C PRO A 134 -3.48 -9.64 8.45
N PHE A 135 -4.13 -10.02 9.54
CA PHE A 135 -5.58 -9.91 9.67
C PHE A 135 -6.06 -8.46 9.74
N ARG A 136 -5.43 -7.63 10.60
CA ARG A 136 -5.78 -6.22 10.76
C ARG A 136 -5.54 -5.42 9.48
N LEU A 137 -4.40 -5.67 8.84
CA LEU A 137 -4.05 -5.00 7.59
C LEU A 137 -5.03 -5.37 6.47
N ARG A 138 -5.41 -6.64 6.34
CA ARG A 138 -6.45 -7.08 5.39
C ARG A 138 -7.74 -6.30 5.57
N GLN A 139 -8.22 -6.16 6.81
CA GLN A 139 -9.45 -5.41 7.07
C GLN A 139 -9.31 -3.94 6.69
N THR A 140 -8.17 -3.33 7.04
CA THR A 140 -7.92 -1.92 6.77
C THR A 140 -7.73 -1.66 5.27
N VAL A 141 -7.00 -2.50 4.56
CA VAL A 141 -6.86 -2.44 3.09
C VAL A 141 -8.24 -2.52 2.41
N LYS A 142 -9.07 -3.48 2.82
CA LYS A 142 -10.44 -3.59 2.25
C LYS A 142 -11.27 -2.33 2.53
N LEU A 143 -11.16 -1.74 3.71
CA LEU A 143 -11.82 -0.48 4.03
C LEU A 143 -11.31 0.66 3.13
N VAL A 144 -10.00 0.82 3.01
CA VAL A 144 -9.38 1.83 2.13
C VAL A 144 -9.91 1.69 0.71
N LEU A 145 -9.83 0.49 0.15
CA LEU A 145 -10.26 0.24 -1.24
C LEU A 145 -11.77 0.41 -1.45
N SER A 146 -12.59 0.10 -0.43
CA SER A 146 -14.05 0.33 -0.50
C SER A 146 -14.43 1.81 -0.50
N LYS A 147 -13.53 2.66 -0.10
CA LYS A 147 -13.65 4.13 -0.10
C LYS A 147 -12.82 4.79 -1.20
N GLU A 148 -12.47 4.03 -2.23
CA GLU A 148 -11.69 4.48 -3.38
C GLU A 148 -10.30 5.04 -3.01
N GLY A 149 -9.83 4.71 -1.81
CA GLY A 149 -8.48 5.04 -1.36
C GLY A 149 -7.42 4.30 -2.17
N ARG A 150 -6.21 4.82 -2.17
CA ARG A 150 -5.09 4.30 -2.95
C ARG A 150 -3.93 3.91 -2.06
N ILE A 151 -3.18 2.90 -2.48
CA ILE A 151 -2.09 2.31 -1.70
C ILE A 151 -0.82 2.30 -2.56
N ASP A 152 0.28 2.76 -1.97
CA ASP A 152 1.63 2.59 -2.52
C ASP A 152 2.13 1.18 -2.18
N TRP A 153 1.84 0.24 -3.06
CA TRP A 153 2.14 -1.18 -2.84
C TRP A 153 3.64 -1.48 -2.70
N PRO A 154 4.54 -0.90 -3.52
CA PRO A 154 5.97 -1.06 -3.33
C PRO A 154 6.44 -0.60 -1.94
N ARG A 155 5.97 0.55 -1.50
CA ARG A 155 6.32 1.10 -0.19
C ARG A 155 5.72 0.27 0.95
N LEU A 156 4.46 -0.17 0.81
CA LEU A 156 3.83 -1.05 1.80
C LEU A 156 4.63 -2.35 1.96
N LEU A 157 5.07 -2.98 0.86
CA LEU A 157 5.92 -4.16 0.92
C LEU A 157 7.22 -3.89 1.68
N SER A 158 7.90 -2.79 1.37
CA SER A 158 9.12 -2.38 2.08
C SER A 158 8.87 -2.17 3.57
N ASP A 159 7.73 -1.57 3.93
CA ASP A 159 7.33 -1.31 5.31
C ASP A 159 7.05 -2.62 6.08
N LEU A 160 6.37 -3.58 5.47
CA LEU A 160 6.08 -4.89 6.07
C LEU A 160 7.36 -5.70 6.37
N ARG A 161 8.34 -5.63 5.50
CA ARG A 161 9.65 -6.28 5.71
C ARG A 161 10.40 -5.74 6.92
N GLN A 162 10.13 -4.50 7.29
CA GLN A 162 10.79 -3.80 8.38
C GLN A 162 9.88 -3.61 9.60
N TRP A 163 8.72 -4.28 9.63
CA TRP A 163 7.71 -4.08 10.67
C TRP A 163 8.22 -4.36 12.07
N ASN A 164 9.06 -5.40 12.21
CA ASN A 164 9.62 -5.82 13.50
C ASN A 164 10.94 -5.13 13.86
N HIS A 165 11.31 -4.06 13.17
CA HIS A 165 12.51 -3.33 13.52
C HIS A 165 12.43 -2.84 14.99
N PRO A 166 13.47 -3.02 15.83
CA PRO A 166 13.44 -2.67 17.26
C PRO A 166 12.99 -1.23 17.53
N ASP A 167 13.42 -0.29 16.69
CA ASP A 167 13.07 1.12 16.82
C ASP A 167 11.63 1.45 16.42
N LYS A 168 10.89 0.49 15.88
CA LYS A 168 9.52 0.67 15.37
C LYS A 168 9.37 1.90 14.46
N TYR A 169 10.38 2.15 13.63
CA TYR A 169 10.41 3.37 12.82
C TYR A 169 9.33 3.39 11.74
N VAL A 170 8.85 2.22 11.28
CA VAL A 170 7.74 2.11 10.32
C VAL A 170 6.46 2.61 10.99
N GLN A 171 6.13 2.07 12.17
CA GLN A 171 4.96 2.45 12.95
C GLN A 171 4.99 3.93 13.31
N LYS A 172 6.15 4.44 13.77
CA LYS A 172 6.33 5.86 14.08
C LYS A 172 6.10 6.75 12.86
N ARG A 173 6.62 6.35 11.69
CA ARG A 173 6.40 7.09 10.44
C ARG A 173 4.94 7.06 10.02
N TRP A 174 4.29 5.89 10.06
CA TRP A 174 2.87 5.80 9.74
C TRP A 174 2.01 6.66 10.68
N ALA A 175 2.30 6.62 11.98
CA ALA A 175 1.63 7.47 12.96
C ALA A 175 1.82 8.96 12.64
N LYS A 176 3.07 9.38 12.40
CA LYS A 176 3.37 10.76 12.02
C LYS A 176 2.57 11.19 10.79
N ASP A 177 2.61 10.40 9.72
CA ASP A 177 1.92 10.71 8.46
C ASP A 177 0.39 10.74 8.64
N PHE A 178 -0.16 9.90 9.52
CA PHE A 178 -1.60 9.85 9.82
C PHE A 178 -2.10 11.04 10.62
N TYR A 179 -1.34 11.46 11.65
CA TYR A 179 -1.72 12.57 12.51
C TYR A 179 -1.26 13.94 12.01
N THR A 180 -0.46 13.98 10.92
CA THR A 180 -0.16 15.25 10.28
C THR A 180 -1.41 15.74 9.56
N THR A 181 -1.88 16.92 9.92
CA THR A 181 -2.99 17.57 9.22
C THR A 181 -2.47 18.05 7.86
N PHE A 182 -2.86 17.38 6.79
CA PHE A 182 -2.64 17.92 5.46
C PHE A 182 -3.65 19.05 5.27
N ALA A 183 -3.16 20.27 5.03
CA ALA A 183 -4.03 21.35 4.59
C ALA A 183 -4.75 20.90 3.30
N ALA A 184 -6.05 21.14 3.22
CA ALA A 184 -6.91 20.70 2.10
C ALA A 184 -6.41 21.19 0.71
N GLU A 185 -5.53 22.19 0.69
CA GLU A 185 -4.93 22.79 -0.49
C GLU A 185 -3.98 21.85 -1.26
N GLU A 186 -3.32 20.90 -0.59
CA GLU A 186 -2.43 19.94 -1.28
C GLU A 186 -3.19 18.81 -2.00
N ILE A 187 -4.44 18.59 -1.63
CA ILE A 187 -5.29 17.56 -2.28
C ILE A 187 -5.91 18.13 -3.57
N ALA A 188 -6.00 19.44 -3.68
CA ALA A 188 -6.60 20.17 -4.81
C ALA A 188 -5.59 20.60 -5.89
N GLY A 189 -4.37 20.09 -5.86
CA GLY A 189 -3.29 20.44 -6.78
C GLY A 189 -3.58 20.16 -8.24
N THR A 190 -4.35 21.07 -8.87
CA THR A 190 -4.21 21.45 -10.27
C THR A 190 -4.76 22.87 -10.40
N PRO A 191 -3.94 23.87 -10.69
CA PRO A 191 -4.44 25.20 -11.00
C PRO A 191 -5.11 25.15 -12.38
N ALA A 192 -6.42 25.32 -12.40
CA ALA A 192 -7.11 25.74 -13.60
C ALA A 192 -6.64 27.16 -13.93
N THR A 193 -5.71 27.29 -14.83
CA THR A 193 -5.34 28.56 -15.44
C THR A 193 -6.50 29.02 -16.29
N THR A 194 -7.36 29.86 -15.70
CA THR A 194 -8.33 30.65 -16.46
C THR A 194 -7.62 31.93 -16.87
N GLN A 195 -7.05 31.95 -18.04
CA GLN A 195 -6.79 33.20 -18.73
C GLN A 195 -8.10 33.70 -19.32
N GLY A 196 -8.70 34.63 -18.62
CA GLY A 196 -9.72 35.49 -19.14
C GLY A 196 -9.05 36.76 -19.65
N GLU A 197 -8.75 36.80 -20.90
CA GLU A 197 -8.34 38.03 -21.59
C GLU A 197 -9.56 38.68 -22.12
N THR A 198 -9.90 39.81 -21.50
CA THR A 198 -10.91 40.72 -21.99
C THR A 198 -10.15 41.93 -22.48
N ASP A 199 -9.98 42.06 -23.75
CA ASP A 199 -9.70 43.37 -24.37
C ASP A 199 -10.98 43.96 -24.93
N ALA A 200 -11.32 45.09 -24.36
CA ALA A 200 -12.31 46.02 -24.85
C ALA A 200 -11.61 47.22 -25.49
N VAL A 201 -11.97 47.53 -26.69
CA VAL A 201 -12.17 48.90 -27.23
C VAL A 201 -13.17 48.84 -28.29
#